data_5d45b49c15a2b1856a449e914a09e1bb
#
_entry.id   5d45b49c15a2b1856a449e914a09e1bb
#
_cell.length_a   1.000
_cell.length_b   1.000
_cell.length_c   1.000
_cell.angle_alpha   90.00
_cell.angle_beta   90.00
_cell.angle_gamma   90.00
#
_symmetry.space_group_name_H-M   'P 1'
#
loop_
_entity.id
_entity.type
_entity.pdbx_description
1 polymer ?
#
loop_
_entity_poly.entity_id
_entity_poly.type
_entity_poly.pdbx_seq_one_letter_code
_entity_poly.pdbx_strand_id
1 'polypeptide(L)'
;MTRVAIIQAASVPYEPMASVEKAAGILRRVAEQGAKLAVFPEAYIGGYPKGAAFGSVVGSRSAAGRELYQRYVEGAVALDGPELAALAESVEQTGVTTVVGIIERHGRTLYCTAVTLAPGRGIAGYHRKLMPTGQERLIWGFGDGSTIEPVQTEFGVLGSVICWENYMPALRQAMYAQGVQLYCAPTADDRPTWAASMQHIALEGRVFVLSACQAIRLGEYPQQHREAFGLAHQEDDYVMRGGSMIVSPLGEVLAGPVFDCETELYADLDMGLLEQGNLDFDVVGHYARPDVFELKVNTAPLRPVTFEG
;
A
#
# COMPACT_ATOMS: atom_id res chain seq x y z
N MET A 1 19.62 -14.91 -0.58
CA MET A 1 18.30 -14.92 0.10
C MET A 1 18.07 -13.57 0.73
N THR A 2 16.94 -12.93 0.47
CA THR A 2 16.55 -11.64 1.07
C THR A 2 15.36 -11.88 1.99
N ARG A 3 15.55 -11.65 3.29
CA ARG A 3 14.46 -11.80 4.25
C ARG A 3 13.54 -10.58 4.21
N VAL A 4 12.24 -10.82 4.07
CA VAL A 4 11.20 -9.77 4.03
C VAL A 4 10.18 -9.99 5.14
N ALA A 5 9.54 -8.90 5.57
CA ALA A 5 8.45 -8.91 6.52
C ALA A 5 7.20 -8.22 5.95
N ILE A 6 6.06 -8.86 6.06
CA ILE A 6 4.76 -8.26 5.77
C ILE A 6 4.06 -7.96 7.08
N ILE A 7 3.65 -6.71 7.25
CA ILE A 7 3.10 -6.21 8.50
C ILE A 7 1.58 -6.25 8.42
N GLN A 8 0.98 -7.11 9.22
CA GLN A 8 -0.46 -7.16 9.41
C GLN A 8 -0.79 -6.56 10.76
N ALA A 9 -0.82 -5.24 10.83
CA ALA A 9 -1.09 -4.50 12.06
C ALA A 9 -2.14 -3.42 11.83
N ALA A 10 -2.92 -3.11 12.85
CA ALA A 10 -3.81 -1.97 12.88
C ALA A 10 -3.00 -0.66 12.89
N SER A 11 -3.45 0.32 12.15
CA SER A 11 -3.06 1.72 12.37
C SER A 11 -3.57 2.22 13.74
N VAL A 12 -3.17 3.41 14.14
CA VAL A 12 -3.92 4.21 15.13
C VAL A 12 -4.70 5.26 14.34
N PRO A 13 -5.97 5.00 14.00
CA PRO A 13 -6.72 5.83 13.07
C PRO A 13 -6.84 7.28 13.55
N TYR A 14 -6.63 8.23 12.64
CA TYR A 14 -6.64 9.69 12.88
C TYR A 14 -5.49 10.22 13.75
N GLU A 15 -4.61 9.35 14.24
CA GLU A 15 -3.45 9.70 15.08
C GLU A 15 -2.14 9.29 14.35
N PRO A 16 -1.69 10.11 13.39
CA PRO A 16 -0.60 9.72 12.49
C PRO A 16 0.72 9.48 13.22
N MET A 17 1.06 10.32 14.21
CA MET A 17 2.30 10.14 14.97
C MET A 17 2.27 8.87 15.82
N ALA A 18 1.14 8.51 16.41
CA ALA A 18 0.99 7.26 17.14
C ALA A 18 1.14 6.03 16.20
N SER A 19 0.64 6.12 14.97
CA SER A 19 0.87 5.10 13.93
C SER A 19 2.36 5.00 13.57
N VAL A 20 3.08 6.10 13.48
CA VAL A 20 4.54 6.13 13.25
C VAL A 20 5.30 5.50 14.40
N GLU A 21 4.97 5.82 15.65
CA GLU A 21 5.59 5.21 16.84
C GLU A 21 5.38 3.69 16.87
N LYS A 22 4.16 3.23 16.55
CA LYS A 22 3.85 1.80 16.42
C LYS A 22 4.68 1.17 15.30
N ALA A 23 4.77 1.81 14.12
CA ALA A 23 5.58 1.35 13.00
C ALA A 23 7.06 1.25 13.37
N ALA A 24 7.62 2.25 14.06
CA ALA A 24 9.00 2.25 14.56
C ALA A 24 9.27 1.07 15.51
N GLY A 25 8.31 0.76 16.39
CA GLY A 25 8.37 -0.42 17.25
C GLY A 25 8.39 -1.73 16.47
N ILE A 26 7.56 -1.83 15.44
CA ILE A 26 7.52 -2.98 14.53
C ILE A 26 8.85 -3.10 13.75
N LEU A 27 9.37 -2.00 13.21
CA LEU A 27 10.62 -2.00 12.45
C LEU A 27 11.80 -2.52 13.27
N ARG A 28 11.90 -2.17 14.56
CA ARG A 28 12.92 -2.73 15.45
C ARG A 28 12.79 -4.25 15.56
N ARG A 29 11.58 -4.78 15.80
CA ARG A 29 11.35 -6.22 15.90
C ARG A 29 11.69 -6.97 14.61
N VAL A 30 11.27 -6.45 13.46
CA VAL A 30 11.55 -7.14 12.18
C VAL A 30 13.04 -7.04 11.78
N ALA A 31 13.74 -5.97 12.19
CA ALA A 31 15.18 -5.86 12.05
C ALA A 31 15.92 -6.91 12.88
N GLU A 32 15.49 -7.15 14.13
CA GLU A 32 16.01 -8.23 14.99
C GLU A 32 15.80 -9.62 14.38
N GLN A 33 14.74 -9.79 13.56
CA GLN A 33 14.50 -11.01 12.80
C GLN A 33 15.28 -11.06 11.48
N GLY A 34 16.10 -10.05 11.17
CA GLY A 34 16.96 -9.99 9.99
C GLY A 34 16.24 -9.55 8.71
N ALA A 35 15.04 -8.99 8.79
CA ALA A 35 14.34 -8.47 7.61
C ALA A 35 15.10 -7.29 6.99
N LYS A 36 15.12 -7.24 5.66
CA LYS A 36 15.70 -6.15 4.85
C LYS A 36 14.63 -5.25 4.23
N LEU A 37 13.42 -5.78 4.10
CA LEU A 37 12.25 -5.07 3.60
C LEU A 37 11.06 -5.34 4.52
N ALA A 38 10.34 -4.28 4.88
CA ALA A 38 9.05 -4.36 5.55
C ALA A 38 7.97 -3.69 4.68
N VAL A 39 6.82 -4.35 4.52
CA VAL A 39 5.67 -3.80 3.80
C VAL A 39 4.51 -3.64 4.75
N PHE A 40 4.08 -2.40 4.95
CA PHE A 40 2.92 -2.02 5.75
C PHE A 40 1.66 -1.91 4.89
N PRO A 41 0.47 -1.98 5.48
CA PRO A 41 -0.80 -1.88 4.77
C PRO A 41 -1.07 -0.53 4.09
N GLU A 42 -2.08 -0.51 3.22
CA GLU A 42 -2.71 0.70 2.68
C GLU A 42 -3.20 1.61 3.82
N ALA A 43 -2.96 2.93 3.67
CA ALA A 43 -3.45 3.95 4.60
C ALA A 43 -3.09 3.68 6.08
N TYR A 44 -1.92 3.09 6.34
CA TYR A 44 -1.48 2.77 7.70
C TYR A 44 -1.23 4.04 8.52
N ILE A 45 -0.60 5.07 7.94
CA ILE A 45 -0.48 6.36 8.59
C ILE A 45 -1.63 7.25 8.15
N GLY A 46 -2.43 7.73 9.11
CA GLY A 46 -3.66 8.48 8.91
C GLY A 46 -4.93 7.63 9.07
N GLY A 47 -4.84 6.31 8.81
CA GLY A 47 -5.92 5.35 8.97
C GLY A 47 -6.81 5.19 7.73
N TYR A 48 -7.14 3.95 7.38
CA TYR A 48 -8.13 3.67 6.35
C TYR A 48 -9.53 3.97 6.89
N PRO A 49 -10.37 4.81 6.22
CA PRO A 49 -11.64 5.26 6.77
C PRO A 49 -12.76 4.23 6.54
N LYS A 50 -12.56 2.98 6.96
CA LYS A 50 -13.48 1.85 6.77
C LYS A 50 -14.88 2.20 7.26
N GLY A 51 -15.89 2.08 6.39
CA GLY A 51 -17.28 2.34 6.71
C GLY A 51 -17.68 3.82 6.82
N ALA A 52 -16.75 4.78 6.78
CA ALA A 52 -17.07 6.21 6.85
C ALA A 52 -17.59 6.73 5.51
N ALA A 53 -18.80 7.26 5.50
CA ALA A 53 -19.39 7.96 4.36
C ALA A 53 -19.24 9.49 4.44
N PHE A 54 -18.70 10.01 5.53
CA PHE A 54 -18.54 11.45 5.79
C PHE A 54 -19.85 12.26 5.57
N GLY A 55 -20.97 11.65 5.95
CA GLY A 55 -22.31 12.23 5.78
C GLY A 55 -22.71 12.54 4.34
N SER A 56 -22.03 11.90 3.37
CA SER A 56 -22.27 12.11 1.93
C SER A 56 -23.32 11.16 1.41
N VAL A 57 -24.43 11.72 0.94
CA VAL A 57 -25.44 11.03 0.10
C VAL A 57 -25.60 11.82 -1.17
N VAL A 58 -26.04 11.19 -2.26
CA VAL A 58 -26.24 11.88 -3.54
C VAL A 58 -27.14 13.10 -3.35
N GLY A 59 -26.63 14.27 -3.71
CA GLY A 59 -27.33 15.55 -3.56
C GLY A 59 -27.36 16.15 -2.15
N SER A 60 -26.77 15.50 -1.13
CA SER A 60 -26.83 15.99 0.26
C SER A 60 -25.48 15.83 0.99
N ARG A 61 -25.27 16.66 2.01
CA ARG A 61 -24.13 16.65 2.92
C ARG A 61 -24.60 17.01 4.32
N SER A 62 -24.03 16.40 5.38
CA SER A 62 -24.33 16.73 6.77
C SER A 62 -23.22 17.58 7.41
N ALA A 63 -23.56 18.35 8.45
CA ALA A 63 -22.57 19.09 9.24
C ALA A 63 -21.62 18.11 9.97
N ALA A 64 -22.16 17.12 10.66
CA ALA A 64 -21.36 16.11 11.37
C ALA A 64 -20.40 15.35 10.42
N GLY A 65 -20.84 15.05 9.19
CA GLY A 65 -19.97 14.44 8.20
C GLY A 65 -18.81 15.33 7.77
N ARG A 66 -19.03 16.67 7.69
CA ARG A 66 -17.94 17.62 7.43
C ARG A 66 -16.96 17.72 8.58
N GLU A 67 -17.43 17.65 9.83
CA GLU A 67 -16.58 17.65 11.02
C GLU A 67 -15.72 16.38 11.08
N LEU A 68 -16.30 15.20 10.80
CA LEU A 68 -15.54 13.95 10.70
C LEU A 68 -14.49 14.03 9.57
N TYR A 69 -14.86 14.61 8.42
CA TYR A 69 -13.91 14.80 7.31
C TYR A 69 -12.78 15.78 7.68
N GLN A 70 -13.09 16.87 8.39
CA GLN A 70 -12.07 17.79 8.90
C GLN A 70 -11.07 17.05 9.78
N ARG A 71 -11.55 16.26 10.75
CA ARG A 71 -10.69 15.44 11.61
C ARG A 71 -9.83 14.45 10.81
N TYR A 72 -10.40 13.87 9.75
CA TYR A 72 -9.66 12.98 8.86
C TYR A 72 -8.54 13.72 8.11
N VAL A 73 -8.79 14.94 7.64
CA VAL A 73 -7.78 15.81 7.01
C VAL A 73 -6.67 16.18 8.00
N GLU A 74 -7.02 16.43 9.27
CA GLU A 74 -6.06 16.76 10.34
C GLU A 74 -5.15 15.54 10.65
N GLY A 75 -5.65 14.31 10.49
CA GLY A 75 -4.89 13.08 10.64
C GLY A 75 -4.08 12.66 9.40
N ALA A 76 -4.15 13.41 8.30
CA ALA A 76 -3.37 13.17 7.10
C ALA A 76 -2.01 13.85 7.15
N VAL A 77 -0.99 13.28 6.48
CA VAL A 77 0.41 13.68 6.58
C VAL A 77 0.95 14.24 5.27
N ALA A 78 1.90 15.16 5.33
CA ALA A 78 2.63 15.63 4.16
C ALA A 78 3.86 14.76 3.90
N LEU A 79 4.29 14.64 2.63
CA LEU A 79 5.51 13.88 2.29
C LEU A 79 6.77 14.47 2.94
N ASP A 80 6.80 15.78 3.14
CA ASP A 80 7.86 16.51 3.83
C ASP A 80 7.53 16.83 5.30
N GLY A 81 6.53 16.13 5.86
CA GLY A 81 6.04 16.31 7.22
C GLY A 81 6.87 15.60 8.30
N PRO A 82 6.65 15.96 9.57
CA PRO A 82 7.39 15.40 10.70
C PRO A 82 7.15 13.89 10.88
N GLU A 83 6.00 13.38 10.50
CA GLU A 83 5.67 11.97 10.62
C GLU A 83 6.56 11.11 9.74
N LEU A 84 6.73 11.48 8.47
CA LEU A 84 7.61 10.75 7.56
C LEU A 84 9.09 10.99 7.88
N ALA A 85 9.46 12.13 8.42
CA ALA A 85 10.81 12.37 8.92
C ALA A 85 11.14 11.42 10.09
N ALA A 86 10.24 11.28 11.07
CA ALA A 86 10.42 10.37 12.21
C ALA A 86 10.45 8.88 11.77
N LEU A 87 9.63 8.51 10.79
CA LEU A 87 9.68 7.15 10.24
C LEU A 87 10.99 6.90 9.47
N ALA A 88 11.48 7.89 8.72
CA ALA A 88 12.76 7.82 8.00
C ALA A 88 13.94 7.63 8.98
N GLU A 89 13.92 8.30 10.14
CA GLU A 89 14.90 8.07 11.21
C GLU A 89 14.86 6.62 11.72
N SER A 90 13.67 6.05 11.87
CA SER A 90 13.51 4.65 12.29
C SER A 90 14.01 3.67 11.22
N VAL A 91 13.80 3.98 9.93
CA VAL A 91 14.34 3.22 8.79
C VAL A 91 15.87 3.27 8.79
N GLU A 92 16.46 4.45 9.01
CA GLU A 92 17.91 4.62 9.10
C GLU A 92 18.50 3.82 10.25
N GLN A 93 17.90 3.88 11.44
CA GLN A 93 18.37 3.17 12.63
C GLN A 93 18.28 1.65 12.49
N THR A 94 17.26 1.14 11.82
CA THR A 94 17.01 -0.31 11.69
C THR A 94 17.65 -0.93 10.46
N GLY A 95 17.98 -0.12 9.45
CA GLY A 95 18.49 -0.60 8.17
C GLY A 95 17.44 -1.36 7.34
N VAL A 96 16.13 -1.24 7.67
CA VAL A 96 15.04 -1.95 7.00
C VAL A 96 14.37 -1.02 5.99
N THR A 97 14.53 -1.27 4.70
CA THR A 97 13.73 -0.60 3.66
C THR A 97 12.25 -0.82 3.93
N THR A 98 11.44 0.23 3.86
CA THR A 98 10.04 0.18 4.30
C THR A 98 9.12 0.73 3.23
N VAL A 99 8.09 -0.05 2.88
CA VAL A 99 6.93 0.44 2.12
C VAL A 99 5.79 0.64 3.09
N VAL A 100 5.21 1.84 3.11
CA VAL A 100 4.09 2.18 4.00
C VAL A 100 2.99 2.93 3.27
N GLY A 101 1.75 2.52 3.47
CA GLY A 101 0.57 3.26 3.01
C GLY A 101 0.30 4.45 3.92
N ILE A 102 0.06 5.61 3.32
CA ILE A 102 -0.28 6.83 4.05
C ILE A 102 -1.52 7.50 3.46
N ILE A 103 -2.19 8.31 4.26
CA ILE A 103 -3.10 9.34 3.76
C ILE A 103 -2.28 10.62 3.60
N GLU A 104 -1.91 10.88 2.36
CA GLU A 104 -1.11 12.05 2.02
C GLU A 104 -1.99 13.29 1.91
N ARG A 105 -1.57 14.39 2.55
CA ARG A 105 -2.14 15.72 2.34
C ARG A 105 -1.22 16.53 1.43
N HIS A 106 -1.70 16.82 0.22
CA HIS A 106 -1.02 17.72 -0.70
C HIS A 106 -1.90 18.94 -1.00
N GLY A 107 -1.55 20.07 -0.44
CA GLY A 107 -2.39 21.27 -0.47
C GLY A 107 -3.73 21.04 0.24
N ARG A 108 -4.83 21.01 -0.53
CA ARG A 108 -6.18 20.75 -0.02
C ARG A 108 -6.74 19.38 -0.41
N THR A 109 -5.95 18.59 -1.09
CA THR A 109 -6.36 17.25 -1.58
C THR A 109 -5.69 16.19 -0.73
N LEU A 110 -6.45 15.15 -0.42
CA LEU A 110 -5.94 13.93 0.18
C LEU A 110 -5.68 12.90 -0.91
N TYR A 111 -4.60 12.14 -0.78
CA TYR A 111 -4.29 11.00 -1.64
C TYR A 111 -4.02 9.76 -0.79
N CYS A 112 -4.41 8.61 -1.29
CA CYS A 112 -3.90 7.34 -0.79
C CYS A 112 -2.56 7.09 -1.47
N THR A 113 -1.49 7.03 -0.70
CA THR A 113 -0.13 6.98 -1.23
C THR A 113 0.67 5.86 -0.57
N ALA A 114 1.40 5.09 -1.36
CA ALA A 114 2.42 4.17 -0.87
C ALA A 114 3.78 4.86 -0.95
N VAL A 115 4.47 4.97 0.18
CA VAL A 115 5.79 5.60 0.29
C VAL A 115 6.84 4.52 0.53
N THR A 116 7.93 4.57 -0.22
CA THR A 116 9.12 3.74 0.01
C THR A 116 10.18 4.58 0.69
N LEU A 117 10.58 4.16 1.89
CA LEU A 117 11.67 4.74 2.66
C LEU A 117 12.86 3.76 2.64
N ALA A 118 14.06 4.27 2.43
CA ALA A 118 15.26 3.43 2.39
C ALA A 118 16.41 4.08 3.19
N PRO A 119 17.25 3.26 3.86
CA PRO A 119 18.44 3.76 4.59
C PRO A 119 19.32 4.62 3.69
N GLY A 120 19.81 5.74 4.21
CA GLY A 120 20.64 6.71 3.50
C GLY A 120 19.93 7.55 2.42
N ARG A 121 18.62 7.33 2.20
CA ARG A 121 17.87 8.01 1.13
C ARG A 121 16.63 8.75 1.63
N GLY A 122 16.15 8.46 2.86
CA GLY A 122 14.87 8.94 3.31
C GLY A 122 13.74 8.41 2.43
N ILE A 123 12.90 9.28 1.85
CA ILE A 123 11.90 8.88 0.85
C ILE A 123 12.63 8.55 -0.46
N ALA A 124 12.68 7.28 -0.80
CA ALA A 124 13.30 6.77 -2.01
C ALA A 124 12.36 6.80 -3.23
N GLY A 125 11.06 6.81 -3.00
CA GLY A 125 10.01 6.93 -4.00
C GLY A 125 8.63 6.88 -3.37
N TYR A 126 7.59 7.19 -4.16
CA TYR A 126 6.20 7.08 -3.73
C TYR A 126 5.28 6.87 -4.92
N HIS A 127 4.12 6.26 -4.66
CA HIS A 127 3.07 6.06 -5.64
C HIS A 127 1.72 6.52 -5.08
N ARG A 128 1.06 7.47 -5.74
CA ARG A 128 -0.31 7.89 -5.45
C ARG A 128 -1.29 6.98 -6.18
N LYS A 129 -2.24 6.42 -5.46
CA LYS A 129 -3.29 5.56 -6.02
C LYS A 129 -3.96 6.23 -7.22
N LEU A 130 -3.85 5.61 -8.40
CA LEU A 130 -4.37 6.18 -9.66
C LEU A 130 -5.89 6.27 -9.63
N MET A 131 -6.54 5.26 -9.05
CA MET A 131 -7.99 5.16 -9.00
C MET A 131 -8.47 4.74 -7.62
N PRO A 132 -8.88 5.69 -6.76
CA PRO A 132 -9.57 5.35 -5.52
C PRO A 132 -10.81 4.50 -5.79
N THR A 133 -11.09 3.53 -4.90
CA THR A 133 -12.12 2.52 -5.12
C THR A 133 -13.47 3.00 -4.62
N GLY A 134 -14.51 2.93 -5.44
CA GLY A 134 -15.88 3.19 -5.02
C GLY A 134 -16.05 4.55 -4.34
N GLN A 135 -16.42 4.55 -3.07
CA GLN A 135 -16.67 5.77 -2.29
C GLN A 135 -15.40 6.51 -1.87
N GLU A 136 -14.23 5.88 -1.91
CA GLU A 136 -12.95 6.56 -1.69
C GLU A 136 -12.77 7.77 -2.63
N ARG A 137 -13.39 7.74 -3.83
CA ARG A 137 -13.40 8.84 -4.81
C ARG A 137 -14.04 10.14 -4.29
N LEU A 138 -14.80 10.08 -3.21
CA LEU A 138 -15.40 11.25 -2.59
C LEU A 138 -14.41 12.01 -1.72
N ILE A 139 -13.33 11.34 -1.27
CA ILE A 139 -12.40 11.87 -0.27
C ILE A 139 -10.97 11.93 -0.75
N TRP A 140 -10.56 11.07 -1.70
CA TRP A 140 -9.20 11.02 -2.23
C TRP A 140 -9.15 11.47 -3.69
N GLY A 141 -8.11 12.22 -4.00
CA GLY A 141 -7.75 12.59 -5.36
C GLY A 141 -7.19 11.38 -6.13
N PHE A 142 -7.23 11.49 -7.46
CA PHE A 142 -6.62 10.53 -8.37
C PHE A 142 -5.13 10.82 -8.50
N GLY A 143 -4.29 9.79 -8.36
CA GLY A 143 -2.91 9.85 -8.79
C GLY A 143 -2.79 9.99 -10.31
N ASP A 144 -1.61 10.33 -10.77
CA ASP A 144 -1.27 10.33 -12.21
C ASP A 144 -0.08 9.40 -12.49
N GLY A 145 0.31 9.28 -13.74
CA GLY A 145 1.38 8.38 -14.13
C GLY A 145 2.78 8.82 -13.68
N SER A 146 2.95 10.01 -13.12
CA SER A 146 4.27 10.52 -12.70
C SER A 146 4.85 9.79 -11.48
N THR A 147 4.03 9.02 -10.78
CA THR A 147 4.41 8.32 -9.55
C THR A 147 4.42 6.80 -9.68
N ILE A 148 4.33 6.24 -10.89
CA ILE A 148 4.41 4.78 -11.12
C ILE A 148 5.85 4.29 -11.32
N GLU A 149 6.84 5.04 -10.90
CA GLU A 149 8.25 4.72 -11.03
C GLU A 149 8.69 3.74 -9.92
N PRO A 150 9.31 2.59 -10.26
CA PRO A 150 9.84 1.65 -9.28
C PRO A 150 11.08 2.19 -8.58
N VAL A 151 11.33 1.68 -7.38
CA VAL A 151 12.51 2.02 -6.57
C VAL A 151 13.58 0.95 -6.71
N GLN A 152 14.78 1.34 -7.11
CA GLN A 152 15.96 0.48 -7.11
C GLN A 152 16.45 0.28 -5.68
N THR A 153 16.63 -0.96 -5.25
CA THR A 153 17.19 -1.34 -3.96
C THR A 153 18.38 -2.28 -4.14
N GLU A 154 19.14 -2.52 -3.08
CA GLU A 154 20.26 -3.47 -3.11
C GLU A 154 19.83 -4.94 -3.32
N PHE A 155 18.57 -5.24 -3.10
CA PHE A 155 18.00 -6.58 -3.21
C PHE A 155 17.00 -6.74 -4.36
N GLY A 156 16.87 -5.75 -5.23
CA GLY A 156 16.01 -5.81 -6.42
C GLY A 156 15.19 -4.55 -6.67
N VAL A 157 14.40 -4.60 -7.74
CA VAL A 157 13.52 -3.51 -8.19
C VAL A 157 12.17 -3.65 -7.50
N LEU A 158 11.80 -2.64 -6.70
CA LEU A 158 10.59 -2.61 -5.91
C LEU A 158 9.54 -1.70 -6.55
N GLY A 159 8.34 -2.22 -6.79
CA GLY A 159 7.18 -1.46 -7.25
C GLY A 159 6.01 -1.59 -6.29
N SER A 160 5.24 -0.51 -6.12
CA SER A 160 4.06 -0.51 -5.25
C SER A 160 2.79 -0.27 -6.06
N VAL A 161 1.76 -1.12 -5.85
CA VAL A 161 0.44 -1.02 -6.48
C VAL A 161 -0.61 -1.21 -5.40
N ILE A 162 -1.46 -0.20 -5.21
CA ILE A 162 -2.32 -0.09 -4.03
C ILE A 162 -3.69 -0.72 -4.28
N CYS A 163 -4.05 -1.74 -3.48
CA CYS A 163 -5.39 -2.30 -3.38
C CYS A 163 -5.98 -2.69 -4.77
N TRP A 164 -7.14 -2.19 -5.15
CA TRP A 164 -7.82 -2.55 -6.39
C TRP A 164 -7.16 -2.02 -7.67
N GLU A 165 -6.13 -1.19 -7.58
CA GLU A 165 -5.26 -0.94 -8.74
C GLU A 165 -4.64 -2.24 -9.27
N ASN A 166 -4.48 -3.25 -8.41
CA ASN A 166 -4.04 -4.58 -8.77
C ASN A 166 -4.98 -5.27 -9.78
N TYR A 167 -6.21 -4.79 -9.95
CA TYR A 167 -7.13 -5.23 -11.00
C TYR A 167 -7.01 -4.44 -12.32
N MET A 168 -6.07 -3.50 -12.43
CA MET A 168 -5.79 -2.74 -13.65
C MET A 168 -4.69 -3.44 -14.47
N PRO A 169 -5.00 -4.21 -15.54
CA PRO A 169 -3.99 -4.96 -16.28
C PRO A 169 -2.89 -4.07 -16.87
N ALA A 170 -3.27 -2.89 -17.37
CA ALA A 170 -2.33 -1.95 -17.96
C ALA A 170 -1.30 -1.41 -16.94
N LEU A 171 -1.71 -1.19 -15.68
CA LEU A 171 -0.79 -0.76 -14.62
C LEU A 171 0.18 -1.88 -14.28
N ARG A 172 -0.29 -3.11 -14.11
CA ARG A 172 0.58 -4.26 -13.85
C ARG A 172 1.61 -4.43 -14.97
N GLN A 173 1.16 -4.38 -16.24
CA GLN A 173 2.07 -4.47 -17.39
C GLN A 173 3.10 -3.33 -17.40
N ALA A 174 2.71 -2.11 -17.04
CA ALA A 174 3.65 -1.00 -16.90
C ALA A 174 4.69 -1.22 -15.82
N MET A 175 4.31 -1.85 -14.69
CA MET A 175 5.24 -2.23 -13.62
C MET A 175 6.21 -3.33 -14.07
N TYR A 176 5.72 -4.38 -14.71
CA TYR A 176 6.55 -5.47 -15.24
C TYR A 176 7.56 -4.95 -16.27
N ALA A 177 7.13 -4.07 -17.18
CA ALA A 177 7.98 -3.46 -18.20
C ALA A 177 9.10 -2.58 -17.62
N GLN A 178 8.97 -2.11 -16.38
CA GLN A 178 10.00 -1.39 -15.65
C GLN A 178 10.90 -2.32 -14.82
N GLY A 179 10.76 -3.63 -14.95
CA GLY A 179 11.60 -4.63 -14.31
C GLY A 179 11.30 -4.85 -12.83
N VAL A 180 10.08 -4.58 -12.36
CA VAL A 180 9.68 -4.85 -10.98
C VAL A 180 9.88 -6.33 -10.66
N GLN A 181 10.56 -6.61 -9.56
CA GLN A 181 10.88 -7.94 -9.02
C GLN A 181 10.16 -8.19 -7.69
N LEU A 182 10.02 -7.15 -6.88
CA LEU A 182 9.35 -7.12 -5.59
C LEU A 182 8.10 -6.26 -5.74
N TYR A 183 6.98 -6.91 -5.95
CA TYR A 183 5.69 -6.28 -6.21
C TYR A 183 4.94 -6.11 -4.89
N CYS A 184 5.00 -4.91 -4.32
CA CYS A 184 4.32 -4.58 -3.07
C CYS A 184 2.86 -4.20 -3.33
N ALA A 185 1.94 -4.89 -2.67
CA ALA A 185 0.49 -4.73 -2.81
C ALA A 185 -0.17 -4.39 -1.47
N PRO A 186 0.08 -3.18 -0.90
CA PRO A 186 -0.65 -2.72 0.27
C PRO A 186 -2.14 -2.60 -0.06
N THR A 187 -3.00 -3.10 0.84
CA THR A 187 -4.44 -3.19 0.58
C THR A 187 -5.29 -3.00 1.83
N ALA A 188 -6.57 -2.67 1.62
CA ALA A 188 -7.66 -2.76 2.60
C ALA A 188 -8.68 -3.86 2.21
N ASP A 189 -8.39 -4.66 1.17
CA ASP A 189 -9.22 -5.80 0.76
C ASP A 189 -8.85 -7.04 1.58
N ASP A 190 -9.71 -7.38 2.52
CA ASP A 190 -9.59 -8.52 3.43
C ASP A 190 -10.42 -9.74 3.00
N ARG A 191 -10.92 -9.75 1.77
CA ARG A 191 -11.74 -10.85 1.25
C ARG A 191 -10.85 -12.06 0.88
N PRO A 192 -11.33 -13.31 1.12
CA PRO A 192 -10.58 -14.51 0.74
C PRO A 192 -10.21 -14.58 -0.76
N THR A 193 -11.01 -13.94 -1.63
CA THR A 193 -10.75 -13.87 -3.07
C THR A 193 -9.52 -13.06 -3.43
N TRP A 194 -9.02 -12.19 -2.54
CA TRP A 194 -7.81 -11.41 -2.75
C TRP A 194 -6.57 -12.29 -2.96
N ALA A 195 -6.46 -13.40 -2.21
CA ALA A 195 -5.34 -14.32 -2.32
C ALA A 195 -5.16 -14.91 -3.74
N ALA A 196 -6.27 -15.26 -4.41
CA ALA A 196 -6.22 -15.75 -5.78
C ALA A 196 -5.67 -14.70 -6.76
N SER A 197 -6.00 -13.42 -6.54
CA SER A 197 -5.46 -12.32 -7.35
C SER A 197 -3.96 -12.12 -7.13
N MET A 198 -3.48 -12.23 -5.90
CA MET A 198 -2.05 -12.12 -5.58
C MET A 198 -1.23 -13.26 -6.20
N GLN A 199 -1.75 -14.49 -6.15
CA GLN A 199 -1.12 -15.63 -6.82
C GLN A 199 -1.11 -15.46 -8.35
N HIS A 200 -2.22 -14.98 -8.92
CA HIS A 200 -2.28 -14.70 -10.37
C HIS A 200 -1.24 -13.65 -10.78
N ILE A 201 -1.11 -12.54 -10.03
CA ILE A 201 -0.15 -11.47 -10.33
C ILE A 201 1.29 -11.99 -10.26
N ALA A 202 1.61 -12.82 -9.25
CA ALA A 202 2.91 -13.44 -9.13
C ALA A 202 3.25 -14.31 -10.35
N LEU A 203 2.30 -15.12 -10.81
CA LEU A 203 2.44 -15.98 -11.99
C LEU A 203 2.48 -15.17 -13.30
N GLU A 204 1.64 -14.12 -13.43
CA GLU A 204 1.58 -13.28 -14.62
C GLU A 204 2.88 -12.49 -14.83
N GLY A 205 3.38 -11.86 -13.75
CA GLY A 205 4.53 -10.97 -13.80
C GLY A 205 5.87 -11.65 -13.53
N ARG A 206 5.86 -12.92 -13.08
CA ARG A 206 7.04 -13.61 -12.55
C ARG A 206 7.77 -12.79 -11.49
N VAL A 207 7.01 -12.28 -10.54
CA VAL A 207 7.46 -11.39 -9.46
C VAL A 207 7.14 -11.99 -8.09
N PHE A 208 7.90 -11.62 -7.06
CA PHE A 208 7.44 -11.83 -5.70
C PHE A 208 6.32 -10.84 -5.39
N VAL A 209 5.18 -11.34 -4.89
CA VAL A 209 4.07 -10.48 -4.44
C VAL A 209 4.08 -10.39 -2.93
N LEU A 210 4.09 -9.17 -2.42
CA LEU A 210 4.20 -8.80 -1.01
C LEU A 210 2.94 -8.00 -0.63
N SER A 211 1.89 -8.69 -0.18
CA SER A 211 0.59 -8.08 0.11
C SER A 211 0.38 -7.88 1.60
N ALA A 212 0.10 -6.65 2.02
CA ALA A 212 -0.14 -6.27 3.41
C ALA A 212 -1.53 -5.66 3.58
N CYS A 213 -2.31 -6.20 4.52
CA CYS A 213 -3.62 -5.70 4.91
C CYS A 213 -3.68 -5.49 6.43
N GLN A 214 -4.39 -4.48 6.89
CA GLN A 214 -4.57 -4.25 8.34
C GLN A 214 -5.46 -5.34 8.96
N ALA A 215 -5.17 -5.70 10.21
CA ALA A 215 -6.10 -6.41 11.08
C ALA A 215 -6.54 -5.41 12.16
N ILE A 216 -7.69 -4.78 11.98
CA ILE A 216 -8.18 -3.70 12.85
C ILE A 216 -9.61 -3.95 13.31
N ARG A 217 -9.87 -3.74 14.59
CA ARG A 217 -11.20 -3.86 15.20
C ARG A 217 -11.93 -2.53 15.16
N LEU A 218 -13.27 -2.58 15.20
CA LEU A 218 -14.09 -1.38 15.24
C LEU A 218 -13.76 -0.49 16.44
N GLY A 219 -13.49 -1.07 17.60
CA GLY A 219 -13.15 -0.36 18.84
C GLY A 219 -11.87 0.49 18.75
N GLU A 220 -10.98 0.22 17.79
CA GLU A 220 -9.75 0.99 17.58
C GLU A 220 -10.00 2.32 16.85
N TYR A 221 -11.21 2.49 16.26
CA TYR A 221 -11.61 3.76 15.67
C TYR A 221 -12.18 4.73 16.74
N PRO A 222 -12.04 6.05 16.53
CA PRO A 222 -12.69 7.05 17.37
C PRO A 222 -14.21 6.87 17.41
N GLN A 223 -14.84 7.25 18.53
CA GLN A 223 -16.29 7.09 18.72
C GLN A 223 -17.12 7.65 17.56
N GLN A 224 -16.81 8.87 17.11
CA GLN A 224 -17.51 9.52 16.00
C GLN A 224 -17.46 8.70 14.70
N HIS A 225 -16.36 7.98 14.45
CA HIS A 225 -16.23 7.08 13.32
C HIS A 225 -17.06 5.80 13.54
N ARG A 226 -16.99 5.22 14.75
CA ARG A 226 -17.75 4.00 15.11
C ARG A 226 -19.24 4.19 14.95
N GLU A 227 -19.77 5.34 15.32
CA GLU A 227 -21.16 5.72 15.14
C GLU A 227 -21.60 5.73 13.66
N ALA A 228 -20.67 6.04 12.75
CA ALA A 228 -20.92 6.00 11.30
C ALA A 228 -20.99 4.57 10.73
N PHE A 229 -20.43 3.58 11.44
CA PHE A 229 -20.42 2.16 11.00
C PHE A 229 -21.79 1.47 11.12
N GLY A 230 -22.69 2.04 11.92
CA GLY A 230 -24.02 1.48 12.19
C GLY A 230 -24.02 0.38 13.27
N LEU A 231 -25.23 -0.05 13.66
CA LEU A 231 -25.48 -0.91 14.83
C LEU A 231 -25.13 -2.40 14.61
N ALA A 232 -24.68 -2.80 13.43
CA ALA A 232 -24.45 -4.22 13.08
C ALA A 232 -23.12 -4.80 13.60
N HIS A 233 -22.20 -3.96 14.10
CA HIS A 233 -20.87 -4.38 14.52
C HIS A 233 -20.63 -4.04 15.99
N GLN A 234 -19.90 -4.94 16.68
CA GLN A 234 -19.43 -4.73 18.04
C GLN A 234 -18.01 -4.16 18.03
N GLU A 235 -17.58 -3.54 19.12
CA GLU A 235 -16.23 -2.96 19.23
C GLU A 235 -15.12 -3.99 19.01
N ASP A 236 -15.34 -5.25 19.42
CA ASP A 236 -14.40 -6.35 19.27
C ASP A 236 -14.38 -6.98 17.87
N ASP A 237 -15.34 -6.62 16.99
CA ASP A 237 -15.38 -7.17 15.64
C ASP A 237 -14.24 -6.61 14.79
N TYR A 238 -13.56 -7.49 14.06
CA TYR A 238 -12.63 -7.06 13.02
C TYR A 238 -13.41 -6.45 11.84
N VAL A 239 -13.16 -5.19 11.55
CA VAL A 239 -13.71 -4.48 10.38
C VAL A 239 -12.76 -4.51 9.18
N MET A 240 -11.48 -4.79 9.41
CA MET A 240 -10.55 -5.35 8.44
C MET A 240 -9.84 -6.53 9.11
N ARG A 241 -9.83 -7.67 8.43
CA ARG A 241 -9.47 -8.96 9.02
C ARG A 241 -8.03 -9.39 8.77
N GLY A 242 -7.26 -8.63 7.98
CA GLY A 242 -5.95 -9.04 7.52
C GLY A 242 -6.01 -9.78 6.18
N GLY A 243 -5.40 -10.97 6.10
CA GLY A 243 -5.25 -11.71 4.86
C GLY A 243 -3.95 -11.39 4.12
N SER A 244 -2.99 -10.83 4.83
CA SER A 244 -1.64 -10.54 4.31
C SER A 244 -0.93 -11.82 3.88
N MET A 245 -0.12 -11.72 2.81
CA MET A 245 0.55 -12.90 2.26
C MET A 245 1.80 -12.55 1.45
N ILE A 246 2.66 -13.54 1.28
CA ILE A 246 3.85 -13.50 0.43
C ILE A 246 3.74 -14.63 -0.60
N VAL A 247 3.92 -14.31 -1.88
CA VAL A 247 3.82 -15.28 -2.99
C VAL A 247 5.10 -15.24 -3.81
N SER A 248 5.61 -16.42 -4.19
CA SER A 248 6.78 -16.57 -5.06
C SER A 248 6.43 -16.31 -6.55
N PRO A 249 7.42 -16.06 -7.42
CA PRO A 249 7.21 -15.90 -8.87
C PRO A 249 6.57 -17.11 -9.55
N LEU A 250 6.62 -18.27 -8.91
CA LEU A 250 6.01 -19.52 -9.38
C LEU A 250 4.63 -19.79 -8.75
N GLY A 251 4.05 -18.80 -8.03
CA GLY A 251 2.70 -18.88 -7.45
C GLY A 251 2.61 -19.63 -6.13
N GLU A 252 3.73 -20.06 -5.55
CA GLU A 252 3.76 -20.68 -4.23
C GLU A 252 3.50 -19.63 -3.15
N VAL A 253 2.61 -19.93 -2.21
CA VAL A 253 2.38 -19.11 -1.02
C VAL A 253 3.47 -19.40 0.00
N LEU A 254 4.39 -18.44 0.19
CA LEU A 254 5.51 -18.56 1.11
C LEU A 254 5.11 -18.26 2.56
N ALA A 255 4.13 -17.35 2.75
CA ALA A 255 3.56 -17.04 4.07
C ALA A 255 2.13 -16.49 3.91
N GLY A 256 1.26 -16.76 4.91
CA GLY A 256 -0.14 -16.35 4.90
C GLY A 256 -1.03 -17.19 3.96
N PRO A 257 -2.26 -16.73 3.62
CA PRO A 257 -2.93 -15.61 4.31
C PRO A 257 -3.32 -15.96 5.76
N VAL A 258 -3.24 -14.98 6.63
CA VAL A 258 -3.65 -15.09 8.04
C VAL A 258 -4.72 -14.05 8.32
N PHE A 259 -5.74 -14.40 9.10
CA PHE A 259 -6.89 -13.54 9.40
C PHE A 259 -7.10 -13.37 10.90
N ASP A 260 -7.79 -12.28 11.26
CA ASP A 260 -8.33 -12.01 12.59
C ASP A 260 -7.25 -11.92 13.68
N CYS A 261 -6.06 -11.44 13.34
CA CYS A 261 -5.00 -11.13 14.31
C CYS A 261 -3.99 -10.14 13.73
N GLU A 262 -3.33 -9.37 14.58
CA GLU A 262 -2.10 -8.68 14.24
C GLU A 262 -0.94 -9.68 14.21
N THR A 263 -0.10 -9.61 13.19
CA THR A 263 1.07 -10.47 13.05
C THR A 263 2.10 -9.88 12.08
N GLU A 264 3.30 -10.39 12.12
CA GLU A 264 4.37 -10.13 11.16
C GLU A 264 4.65 -11.45 10.41
N LEU A 265 4.47 -11.45 9.10
CA LEU A 265 4.74 -12.62 8.24
C LEU A 265 6.12 -12.48 7.62
N TYR A 266 6.91 -13.53 7.64
CA TYR A 266 8.27 -13.54 7.13
C TYR A 266 8.47 -14.56 6.02
N ALA A 267 9.32 -14.24 5.04
CA ALA A 267 9.86 -15.19 4.08
C ALA A 267 11.30 -14.81 3.69
N ASP A 268 12.09 -15.83 3.37
CA ASP A 268 13.41 -15.67 2.78
C ASP A 268 13.28 -15.86 1.26
N LEU A 269 13.42 -14.77 0.51
CA LEU A 269 13.21 -14.77 -0.94
C LEU A 269 14.46 -15.27 -1.66
N ASP A 270 14.32 -16.34 -2.42
CA ASP A 270 15.34 -16.78 -3.38
C ASP A 270 15.14 -16.04 -4.71
N MET A 271 15.96 -15.01 -4.92
CA MET A 271 15.86 -14.20 -6.14
C MET A 271 16.15 -14.98 -7.43
N GLY A 272 16.78 -16.15 -7.34
CA GLY A 272 16.97 -17.05 -8.48
C GLY A 272 15.68 -17.62 -9.06
N LEU A 273 14.56 -17.58 -8.29
CA LEU A 273 13.23 -17.98 -8.78
C LEU A 273 12.70 -17.03 -9.87
N LEU A 274 13.21 -15.80 -9.96
CA LEU A 274 12.84 -14.88 -11.04
C LEU A 274 13.29 -15.38 -12.39
N GLU A 275 14.60 -15.75 -12.50
CA GLU A 275 15.15 -16.32 -13.74
C GLU A 275 14.52 -17.68 -14.06
N GLN A 276 14.28 -18.51 -13.05
CA GLN A 276 13.62 -19.81 -13.25
C GLN A 276 12.19 -19.61 -13.81
N GLY A 277 11.44 -18.64 -13.27
CA GLY A 277 10.10 -18.32 -13.74
C GLY A 277 10.08 -17.73 -15.15
N ASN A 278 11.08 -16.91 -15.49
CA ASN A 278 11.20 -16.30 -16.80
C ASN A 278 11.49 -17.32 -17.93
N LEU A 279 11.99 -18.51 -17.60
CA LEU A 279 12.16 -19.57 -18.60
C LEU A 279 10.83 -19.94 -19.24
N ASP A 280 9.77 -20.04 -18.44
CA ASP A 280 8.45 -20.47 -18.91
C ASP A 280 7.64 -19.31 -19.53
N PHE A 281 7.74 -18.13 -18.92
CA PHE A 281 6.88 -17.00 -19.25
C PHE A 281 7.51 -15.67 -18.88
N ASP A 282 7.67 -14.79 -19.88
CA ASP A 282 8.07 -13.38 -19.68
C ASP A 282 7.09 -12.50 -20.44
N VAL A 283 6.13 -11.93 -19.73
CA VAL A 283 5.02 -11.16 -20.29
C VAL A 283 5.47 -9.87 -21.02
N VAL A 284 6.65 -9.37 -20.70
CA VAL A 284 7.23 -8.17 -21.33
C VAL A 284 8.43 -8.49 -22.22
N GLY A 285 8.85 -9.76 -22.28
CA GLY A 285 9.91 -10.29 -23.13
C GLY A 285 9.39 -11.24 -24.21
N HIS A 286 9.71 -12.53 -24.12
CA HIS A 286 9.42 -13.49 -25.19
C HIS A 286 7.93 -13.83 -25.36
N TYR A 287 7.04 -13.46 -24.43
CA TYR A 287 5.59 -13.53 -24.61
C TYR A 287 4.98 -12.21 -25.04
N ALA A 288 5.76 -11.10 -25.11
CA ALA A 288 5.27 -9.85 -25.64
C ALA A 288 5.07 -9.90 -27.16
N ARG A 289 4.04 -9.23 -27.65
CA ARG A 289 3.72 -9.08 -29.07
C ARG A 289 3.62 -7.59 -29.44
N PRO A 290 4.76 -6.85 -29.44
CA PRO A 290 4.77 -5.42 -29.73
C PRO A 290 4.34 -5.08 -31.17
N ASP A 291 4.29 -6.10 -32.05
CA ASP A 291 3.72 -6.02 -33.40
C ASP A 291 2.17 -6.02 -33.39
N VAL A 292 1.53 -6.42 -32.25
CA VAL A 292 0.07 -6.52 -32.10
C VAL A 292 -0.46 -5.53 -31.06
N PHE A 293 0.24 -5.38 -29.93
CA PHE A 293 -0.20 -4.59 -28.79
C PHE A 293 0.82 -3.50 -28.45
N GLU A 294 0.35 -2.28 -28.30
CA GLU A 294 1.15 -1.14 -27.85
C GLU A 294 0.50 -0.53 -26.60
N LEU A 295 1.23 -0.54 -25.47
CA LEU A 295 0.85 0.17 -24.25
C LEU A 295 1.65 1.47 -24.16
N LYS A 296 0.96 2.62 -24.19
CA LYS A 296 1.56 3.94 -23.94
C LYS A 296 1.15 4.41 -22.55
N VAL A 297 2.14 4.77 -21.73
CA VAL A 297 1.94 5.28 -20.39
C VAL A 297 2.34 6.75 -20.37
N ASN A 298 1.41 7.63 -19.96
CA ASN A 298 1.72 9.03 -19.74
C ASN A 298 2.32 9.20 -18.33
N THR A 299 3.60 9.47 -18.26
CA THR A 299 4.34 9.69 -16.99
C THR A 299 4.55 11.16 -16.66
N ALA A 300 3.97 12.08 -17.45
CA ALA A 300 4.03 13.51 -17.12
C ALA A 300 3.12 13.83 -15.91
N PRO A 301 3.59 14.67 -14.96
CA PRO A 301 2.73 15.12 -13.88
C PRO A 301 1.60 15.99 -14.40
N LEU A 302 0.37 15.67 -14.00
CA LEU A 302 -0.82 16.42 -14.41
C LEU A 302 -1.10 17.55 -13.41
N ARG A 303 -1.10 18.78 -13.91
CA ARG A 303 -1.41 19.97 -13.10
C ARG A 303 -2.74 20.56 -13.54
N PRO A 304 -3.65 20.92 -12.63
CA PRO A 304 -4.94 21.54 -12.98
C PRO A 304 -4.76 22.95 -13.59
N VAL A 305 -3.65 23.62 -13.28
CA VAL A 305 -3.31 24.95 -13.80
C VAL A 305 -1.82 25.02 -14.07
N THR A 306 -1.48 25.50 -15.27
CA THR A 306 -0.11 25.88 -15.63
C THR A 306 -0.06 27.39 -15.78
N PHE A 307 0.86 28.04 -15.08
CA PHE A 307 1.11 29.46 -15.24
C PHE A 307 2.25 29.63 -16.26
N GLU A 308 1.94 30.27 -17.37
CA GLU A 308 2.93 30.68 -18.38
C GLU A 308 3.34 32.10 -18.06
N GLY A 309 4.65 32.34 -17.81
CA GLY A 309 5.22 33.66 -17.51
C GLY A 309 5.69 34.40 -18.76
#